data_50de327bfb303e00bc1a9a51c7134f45
#
_entry.id   50de327bfb303e00bc1a9a51c7134f45
#
_cell.length_a   1.000
_cell.length_b   1.000
_cell.length_c   1.000
_cell.angle_alpha   90.00
_cell.angle_beta   90.00
_cell.angle_gamma   90.00
#
_symmetry.space_group_name_H-M   'P 1'
#
loop_
_entity.id
_entity.type
_entity.pdbx_description
1 polymer ?
#
loop_
_entity_poly.entity_id
_entity_poly.type
_entity_poly.pdbx_seq_one_letter_code
_entity_poly.pdbx_strand_id
1 'polypeptide(L)'
;MVRISDMVKCMEVDVRAKLLLTTLSVVLLTAGSRLEGFSAHSGLLPHFTYSFLHANVWHMAANLFVLWGVRQRMNVTVGYVIAVAASWLPMWADKPTVGMSGMLFAMFGIMWGKTGKWKEYLKAGMPVILIMMLIPNVNGLLHLYCYILGFVFSFLRFKVY
;
A
#
# COMPACT_ATOMS: atom_id res chain seq x y z
N MET A 1 -29.63 -0.29 -6.54
CA MET A 1 -29.73 0.32 -5.19
C MET A 1 -28.99 -0.59 -4.23
N VAL A 2 -27.91 -0.11 -3.61
CA VAL A 2 -27.10 -0.90 -2.65
C VAL A 2 -27.84 -0.90 -1.31
N ARG A 3 -28.05 -2.08 -0.70
CA ARG A 3 -28.75 -2.19 0.58
C ARG A 3 -27.86 -1.67 1.71
N ILE A 4 -28.48 -1.03 2.71
CA ILE A 4 -27.78 -0.51 3.90
C ILE A 4 -27.02 -1.63 4.63
N SER A 5 -27.58 -2.85 4.67
CA SER A 5 -26.92 -4.04 5.25
C SER A 5 -25.59 -4.38 4.57
N ASP A 6 -25.51 -4.23 3.23
CA ASP A 6 -24.28 -4.51 2.47
C ASP A 6 -23.24 -3.42 2.71
N MET A 7 -23.72 -2.19 2.95
CA MET A 7 -22.85 -1.07 3.33
C MET A 7 -22.21 -1.28 4.71
N VAL A 8 -23.00 -1.70 5.69
CA VAL A 8 -22.51 -1.96 7.06
C VAL A 8 -21.51 -3.10 7.08
N LYS A 9 -21.82 -4.24 6.43
CA LYS A 9 -20.88 -5.37 6.31
C LYS A 9 -19.55 -4.98 5.68
N CYS A 10 -19.58 -4.16 4.62
CA CYS A 10 -18.36 -3.73 3.94
C CYS A 10 -17.51 -2.77 4.79
N MET A 11 -18.15 -1.91 5.61
CA MET A 11 -17.44 -1.06 6.57
C MET A 11 -16.77 -1.89 7.67
N GLU A 12 -17.44 -2.91 8.19
CA GLU A 12 -16.85 -3.83 9.18
C GLU A 12 -15.62 -4.56 8.65
N VAL A 13 -15.66 -5.04 7.40
CA VAL A 13 -14.52 -5.71 6.77
C VAL A 13 -13.33 -4.77 6.64
N ASP A 14 -13.54 -3.52 6.24
CA ASP A 14 -12.45 -2.53 6.11
C ASP A 14 -11.81 -2.23 7.47
N VAL A 15 -12.60 -2.02 8.51
CA VAL A 15 -12.10 -1.76 9.87
C VAL A 15 -11.34 -2.98 10.41
N ARG A 16 -11.85 -4.20 10.22
CA ARG A 16 -11.15 -5.42 10.64
C ARG A 16 -9.80 -5.58 9.94
N ALA A 17 -9.76 -5.32 8.63
CA ALA A 17 -8.51 -5.37 7.86
C ALA A 17 -7.48 -4.34 8.35
N LYS A 18 -7.91 -3.11 8.62
CA LYS A 18 -7.05 -2.05 9.18
C LYS A 18 -6.53 -2.42 10.57
N LEU A 19 -7.40 -2.96 11.43
CA LEU A 19 -7.00 -3.45 12.76
C LEU A 19 -5.97 -4.58 12.66
N LEU A 20 -6.20 -5.56 11.79
CA LEU A 20 -5.27 -6.67 11.57
C LEU A 20 -3.90 -6.16 11.11
N LEU A 21 -3.86 -5.27 10.12
CA LEU A 21 -2.62 -4.66 9.63
C LEU A 21 -1.90 -3.89 10.73
N THR A 22 -2.64 -3.09 11.51
CA THR A 22 -2.08 -2.31 12.62
C THR A 22 -1.47 -3.23 13.65
N THR A 23 -2.22 -4.24 14.10
CA THR A 23 -1.75 -5.20 15.11
C THR A 23 -0.52 -5.95 14.61
N LEU A 24 -0.54 -6.47 13.39
CA LEU A 24 0.57 -7.20 12.81
C LEU A 24 1.83 -6.32 12.71
N SER A 25 1.69 -5.09 12.24
CA SER A 25 2.82 -4.14 12.14
C SER A 25 3.42 -3.80 13.50
N VAL A 26 2.57 -3.57 14.53
CA VAL A 26 3.03 -3.30 15.90
C VAL A 26 3.75 -4.52 16.48
N VAL A 27 3.16 -5.71 16.35
CA VAL A 27 3.77 -6.94 16.86
C VAL A 27 5.13 -7.22 16.21
N LEU A 28 5.22 -7.11 14.89
CA LEU A 28 6.48 -7.35 14.17
C LEU A 28 7.56 -6.34 14.53
N LEU A 29 7.19 -5.07 14.73
CA LEU A 29 8.14 -4.03 15.12
C LEU A 29 8.62 -4.23 16.56
N THR A 30 7.73 -4.55 17.50
CA THR A 30 8.06 -4.69 18.93
C THR A 30 8.75 -6.02 19.26
N ALA A 31 8.40 -7.10 18.55
CA ALA A 31 9.03 -8.40 18.72
C ALA A 31 10.46 -8.48 18.14
N GLY A 32 10.95 -7.43 17.48
CA GLY A 32 12.26 -7.44 16.84
C GLY A 32 12.34 -8.53 15.76
N SER A 33 11.37 -8.53 14.85
CA SER A 33 11.27 -9.52 13.79
C SER A 33 12.60 -9.71 13.04
N ARG A 34 13.01 -10.97 12.87
CA ARG A 34 14.14 -11.35 12.01
C ARG A 34 13.80 -11.37 10.52
N LEU A 35 12.55 -11.04 10.17
CA LEU A 35 12.14 -10.93 8.77
C LEU A 35 12.80 -9.72 8.13
N GLU A 36 13.27 -9.91 6.92
CA GLU A 36 13.96 -8.88 6.15
C GLU A 36 13.01 -8.23 5.14
N GLY A 37 13.31 -6.98 4.79
CA GLY A 37 12.68 -6.30 3.67
C GLY A 37 13.12 -6.93 2.34
N PHE A 38 12.38 -6.69 1.26
CA PHE A 38 12.78 -7.17 -0.06
C PHE A 38 13.82 -6.25 -0.72
N SER A 39 14.69 -6.84 -1.50
CA SER A 39 15.64 -6.18 -2.40
C SER A 39 15.71 -6.93 -3.73
N ALA A 40 16.47 -6.45 -4.70
CA ALA A 40 16.63 -7.10 -6.00
C ALA A 40 17.15 -8.55 -5.92
N HIS A 41 17.83 -8.90 -4.83
CA HIS A 41 18.44 -10.23 -4.61
C HIS A 41 17.76 -11.04 -3.52
N SER A 42 16.60 -10.57 -3.02
CA SER A 42 15.88 -11.27 -1.97
C SER A 42 15.24 -12.56 -2.48
N GLY A 43 15.12 -13.55 -1.58
CA GLY A 43 14.31 -14.73 -1.83
C GLY A 43 12.81 -14.38 -1.88
N LEU A 44 11.99 -15.39 -2.05
CA LEU A 44 10.55 -15.25 -2.25
C LEU A 44 9.83 -14.59 -1.05
N LEU A 45 10.13 -15.01 0.18
CA LEU A 45 9.42 -14.62 1.39
C LEU A 45 9.40 -13.10 1.64
N PRO A 46 10.51 -12.35 1.51
CA PRO A 46 10.52 -10.89 1.69
C PRO A 46 9.52 -10.13 0.83
N HIS A 47 9.24 -10.59 -0.40
CA HIS A 47 8.24 -9.95 -1.27
C HIS A 47 6.82 -10.02 -0.72
N PHE A 48 6.50 -11.01 0.10
CA PHE A 48 5.20 -11.14 0.75
C PHE A 48 5.15 -10.47 2.12
N THR A 49 6.27 -10.35 2.82
CA THR A 49 6.28 -9.90 4.22
C THR A 49 6.62 -8.43 4.40
N TYR A 50 7.33 -7.81 3.45
CA TYR A 50 7.86 -6.45 3.58
C TYR A 50 6.80 -5.38 3.93
N SER A 51 5.57 -5.55 3.44
CA SER A 51 4.47 -4.61 3.66
C SER A 51 4.04 -4.52 5.13
N PHE A 52 4.36 -5.53 5.94
CA PHE A 52 4.03 -5.57 7.37
C PHE A 52 5.20 -5.11 8.25
N LEU A 53 6.40 -5.04 7.70
CA LEU A 53 7.61 -4.63 8.40
C LEU A 53 7.76 -3.10 8.36
N HIS A 54 8.41 -2.53 9.37
CA HIS A 54 8.71 -1.10 9.41
C HIS A 54 10.12 -0.86 9.94
N ALA A 55 10.82 0.10 9.37
CA ALA A 55 12.20 0.42 9.74
C ALA A 55 12.30 0.98 11.18
N ASN A 56 11.27 1.70 11.62
CA ASN A 56 11.19 2.28 12.97
C ASN A 56 9.74 2.72 13.27
N VAL A 57 9.53 3.16 14.52
CA VAL A 57 8.20 3.57 15.02
C VAL A 57 7.62 4.76 14.25
N TRP A 58 8.44 5.70 13.80
CA TRP A 58 7.97 6.88 13.06
C TRP A 58 7.50 6.51 11.66
N HIS A 59 8.22 5.61 10.99
CA HIS A 59 7.79 5.06 9.70
C HIS A 59 6.47 4.31 9.82
N MET A 60 6.31 3.49 10.85
CA MET A 60 5.05 2.80 11.13
C MET A 60 3.93 3.80 11.42
N ALA A 61 4.16 4.77 12.29
CA ALA A 61 3.16 5.77 12.66
C ALA A 61 2.66 6.58 11.44
N ALA A 62 3.58 7.01 10.56
CA ALA A 62 3.23 7.70 9.32
C ALA A 62 2.35 6.85 8.42
N ASN A 63 2.68 5.57 8.22
CA ASN A 63 1.87 4.66 7.43
C ASN A 63 0.48 4.41 8.05
N LEU A 64 0.42 4.21 9.36
CA LEU A 64 -0.85 4.03 10.08
C LEU A 64 -1.71 5.28 10.05
N PHE A 65 -1.11 6.47 10.18
CA PHE A 65 -1.82 7.73 10.04
C PHE A 65 -2.52 7.84 8.68
N VAL A 66 -1.82 7.49 7.59
CA VAL A 66 -2.41 7.46 6.25
C VAL A 66 -3.49 6.40 6.15
N LEU A 67 -3.22 5.17 6.62
CA LEU A 67 -4.18 4.05 6.58
C LEU A 67 -5.51 4.41 7.27
N TRP A 68 -5.45 5.01 8.45
CA TRP A 68 -6.63 5.39 9.23
C TRP A 68 -7.24 6.72 8.80
N GLY A 69 -6.44 7.63 8.22
CA GLY A 69 -6.90 8.92 7.68
C GLY A 69 -7.80 8.77 6.46
N VAL A 70 -7.64 7.71 5.68
CA VAL A 70 -8.49 7.47 4.50
C VAL A 70 -9.84 6.91 4.95
N ARG A 71 -10.88 7.73 4.77
CA ARG A 71 -12.26 7.37 5.11
C ARG A 71 -12.99 6.59 4.02
N GLN A 72 -12.45 6.58 2.81
CA GLN A 72 -13.04 5.86 1.69
C GLN A 72 -12.81 4.34 1.83
N ARG A 73 -13.74 3.55 1.31
CA ARG A 73 -13.60 2.09 1.28
C ARG A 73 -12.40 1.72 0.43
N MET A 74 -11.42 1.16 1.09
CA MET A 74 -10.19 0.69 0.44
C MET A 74 -10.18 -0.82 0.45
N ASN A 75 -9.99 -1.42 -0.72
CA ASN A 75 -9.75 -2.86 -0.75
C ASN A 75 -8.28 -3.12 -0.40
N VAL A 76 -8.04 -3.32 0.89
CA VAL A 76 -6.73 -3.61 1.47
C VAL A 76 -6.08 -4.83 0.81
N THR A 77 -6.86 -5.88 0.56
CA THR A 77 -6.35 -7.11 -0.07
C THR A 77 -5.84 -6.85 -1.48
N VAL A 78 -6.60 -6.10 -2.29
CA VAL A 78 -6.17 -5.74 -3.65
C VAL A 78 -4.94 -4.85 -3.60
N GLY A 79 -4.90 -3.86 -2.70
CA GLY A 79 -3.73 -3.02 -2.50
C GLY A 79 -2.48 -3.85 -2.15
N TYR A 80 -2.63 -4.84 -1.27
CA TYR A 80 -1.56 -5.76 -0.92
C TYR A 80 -1.08 -6.60 -2.11
N VAL A 81 -2.00 -7.22 -2.85
CA VAL A 81 -1.65 -8.03 -4.04
C VAL A 81 -0.89 -7.19 -5.07
N ILE A 82 -1.33 -5.96 -5.32
CA ILE A 82 -0.64 -5.04 -6.23
C ILE A 82 0.76 -4.70 -5.70
N ALA A 83 0.91 -4.45 -4.40
CA ALA A 83 2.20 -4.15 -3.80
C ALA A 83 3.18 -5.33 -3.90
N VAL A 84 2.70 -6.56 -3.68
CA VAL A 84 3.48 -7.78 -3.91
C VAL A 84 3.88 -7.88 -5.38
N ALA A 85 2.95 -7.73 -6.32
CA ALA A 85 3.26 -7.78 -7.75
C ALA A 85 4.28 -6.70 -8.17
N ALA A 86 4.14 -5.48 -7.65
CA ALA A 86 5.07 -4.38 -7.90
C ALA A 86 6.47 -4.66 -7.38
N SER A 87 6.62 -5.40 -6.29
CA SER A 87 7.94 -5.72 -5.71
C SER A 87 8.81 -6.62 -6.60
N TRP A 88 8.23 -7.26 -7.61
CA TRP A 88 8.95 -8.06 -8.63
C TRP A 88 9.41 -7.24 -9.83
N LEU A 89 9.00 -5.99 -9.95
CA LEU A 89 9.41 -5.13 -11.04
C LEU A 89 10.85 -4.63 -10.82
N PRO A 90 11.59 -4.29 -11.90
CA PRO A 90 12.96 -3.79 -11.78
C PRO A 90 13.04 -2.56 -10.88
N MET A 91 13.89 -2.60 -9.89
CA MET A 91 14.13 -1.50 -8.94
C MET A 91 15.62 -1.30 -8.71
N TRP A 92 16.03 -0.06 -8.52
CA TRP A 92 17.42 0.31 -8.22
C TRP A 92 17.72 0.33 -6.71
N ALA A 93 16.86 -0.35 -5.92
CA ALA A 93 17.03 -0.35 -4.47
C ALA A 93 18.01 -1.45 -4.04
N ASP A 94 19.22 -1.04 -3.71
CA ASP A 94 20.23 -1.93 -3.10
C ASP A 94 19.93 -2.22 -1.63
N LYS A 95 19.08 -1.40 -1.00
CA LYS A 95 18.70 -1.55 0.41
C LYS A 95 17.35 -2.25 0.55
N PRO A 96 17.21 -3.10 1.59
CA PRO A 96 15.95 -3.77 1.85
C PRO A 96 14.79 -2.79 2.04
N THR A 97 13.73 -2.97 1.27
CA THR A 97 12.50 -2.16 1.34
C THR A 97 11.53 -2.77 2.33
N VAL A 98 10.99 -1.95 3.23
CA VAL A 98 9.96 -2.31 4.22
C VAL A 98 8.87 -1.24 4.27
N GLY A 99 7.68 -1.61 4.70
CA GLY A 99 6.57 -0.70 4.95
C GLY A 99 5.35 -0.93 4.07
N MET A 100 4.19 -0.60 4.60
CA MET A 100 2.91 -0.75 3.88
C MET A 100 2.65 0.39 2.88
N SER A 101 3.56 1.33 2.70
CA SER A 101 3.37 2.48 1.82
C SER A 101 3.09 2.08 0.37
N GLY A 102 3.75 1.03 -0.16
CA GLY A 102 3.43 0.50 -1.49
C GLY A 102 1.96 0.11 -1.62
N MET A 103 1.42 -0.61 -0.64
CA MET A 103 0.00 -0.97 -0.59
C MET A 103 -0.91 0.27 -0.52
N LEU A 104 -0.54 1.28 0.28
CA LEU A 104 -1.29 2.54 0.37
C LEU A 104 -1.31 3.29 -0.98
N PHE A 105 -0.17 3.37 -1.67
CA PHE A 105 -0.12 3.97 -3.01
C PHE A 105 -0.95 3.20 -4.03
N ALA A 106 -0.97 1.87 -3.98
CA ALA A 106 -1.85 1.06 -4.83
C ALA A 106 -3.32 1.39 -4.58
N MET A 107 -3.72 1.49 -3.31
CA MET A 107 -5.09 1.85 -2.93
C MET A 107 -5.46 3.27 -3.40
N PHE A 108 -4.56 4.24 -3.29
CA PHE A 108 -4.77 5.58 -3.85
C PHE A 108 -4.94 5.55 -5.38
N GLY A 109 -4.12 4.77 -6.08
CA GLY A 109 -4.27 4.57 -7.52
C GLY A 109 -5.66 4.05 -7.91
N ILE A 110 -6.13 3.00 -7.21
CA ILE A 110 -7.47 2.43 -7.41
C ILE A 110 -8.56 3.48 -7.15
N MET A 111 -8.44 4.22 -6.07
CA MET A 111 -9.40 5.25 -5.69
C MET A 111 -9.55 6.32 -6.78
N TRP A 112 -8.46 6.86 -7.26
CA TRP A 112 -8.47 7.89 -8.30
C TRP A 112 -8.98 7.37 -9.64
N GLY A 113 -8.59 6.16 -10.02
CA GLY A 113 -9.08 5.55 -11.25
C GLY A 113 -10.59 5.35 -11.26
N LYS A 114 -11.18 4.96 -10.12
CA LYS A 114 -12.66 4.83 -9.96
C LYS A 114 -13.39 6.17 -10.09
N THR A 115 -12.75 7.28 -9.78
CA THR A 115 -13.37 8.62 -9.91
C THR A 115 -13.38 9.14 -11.34
N GLY A 116 -12.60 8.55 -12.25
CA GLY A 116 -12.39 9.04 -13.62
C GLY A 116 -11.59 10.35 -13.70
N LYS A 117 -11.08 10.84 -12.58
CA LYS A 117 -10.39 12.14 -12.48
C LYS A 117 -8.87 11.97 -12.68
N TRP A 118 -8.45 11.53 -13.86
CA TRP A 118 -7.04 11.21 -14.10
C TRP A 118 -6.08 12.42 -13.98
N LYS A 119 -6.56 13.65 -14.24
CA LYS A 119 -5.75 14.87 -14.07
C LYS A 119 -5.44 15.13 -12.59
N GLU A 120 -6.43 14.97 -11.73
CA GLU A 120 -6.28 15.08 -10.28
C GLU A 120 -5.39 13.94 -9.75
N TYR A 121 -5.52 12.73 -10.30
CA TYR A 121 -4.63 11.61 -10.04
C TYR A 121 -3.15 12.00 -10.24
N LEU A 122 -2.82 12.55 -11.39
CA LEU A 122 -1.45 12.98 -11.70
C LEU A 122 -1.01 14.13 -10.78
N LYS A 123 -1.87 15.15 -10.59
CA LYS A 123 -1.53 16.32 -9.77
C LYS A 123 -1.35 15.98 -8.28
N ALA A 124 -2.10 15.05 -7.75
CA ALA A 124 -2.04 14.69 -6.33
C ALA A 124 -0.94 13.68 -6.02
N GLY A 125 -0.78 12.65 -6.84
CA GLY A 125 0.15 11.55 -6.56
C GLY A 125 1.57 11.79 -7.04
N MET A 126 1.74 12.31 -8.24
CA MET A 126 3.06 12.43 -8.85
C MET A 126 4.03 13.33 -8.08
N PRO A 127 3.66 14.53 -7.60
CA PRO A 127 4.57 15.35 -6.82
C PRO A 127 5.04 14.65 -5.52
N VAL A 128 4.13 13.96 -4.83
CA VAL A 128 4.47 13.22 -3.61
C VAL A 128 5.47 12.09 -3.92
N ILE A 129 5.22 11.32 -4.99
CA ILE A 129 6.10 10.23 -5.41
C ILE A 129 7.48 10.77 -5.80
N LEU A 130 7.53 11.86 -6.59
CA LEU A 130 8.79 12.48 -7.01
C LEU A 130 9.60 12.97 -5.81
N ILE A 131 8.95 13.62 -4.83
CA ILE A 131 9.61 14.01 -3.59
C ILE A 131 10.14 12.78 -2.85
N MET A 132 9.36 11.71 -2.74
CA MET A 132 9.80 10.48 -2.09
C MET A 132 10.98 9.79 -2.80
N MET A 133 11.10 9.93 -4.12
CA MET A 133 12.27 9.43 -4.86
C MET A 133 13.58 10.16 -4.49
N LEU A 134 13.47 11.39 -3.99
CA LEU A 134 14.63 12.19 -3.56
C LEU A 134 15.02 11.92 -2.10
N ILE A 135 14.17 11.26 -1.32
CA ILE A 135 14.44 10.97 0.09
C ILE A 135 15.33 9.71 0.18
N PRO A 136 16.51 9.80 0.82
CA PRO A 136 17.36 8.64 1.03
C PRO A 136 16.60 7.51 1.77
N ASN A 137 16.83 6.28 1.36
CA ASN A 137 16.22 5.06 1.93
C ASN A 137 14.70 4.92 1.74
N VAL A 138 14.08 5.75 0.91
CA VAL A 138 12.69 5.56 0.46
C VAL A 138 12.69 4.96 -0.94
N ASN A 139 11.98 3.84 -1.13
CA ASN A 139 11.81 3.23 -2.45
C ASN A 139 10.67 3.91 -3.22
N GLY A 140 10.94 5.13 -3.73
CA GLY A 140 9.97 5.90 -4.51
C GLY A 140 9.53 5.20 -5.79
N LEU A 141 10.38 4.35 -6.38
CA LEU A 141 10.03 3.60 -7.58
C LEU A 141 8.96 2.54 -7.30
N LEU A 142 9.03 1.86 -6.14
CA LEU A 142 7.95 0.98 -5.70
C LEU A 142 6.63 1.74 -5.55
N HIS A 143 6.67 2.95 -4.98
CA HIS A 143 5.48 3.79 -4.82
C HIS A 143 4.88 4.14 -6.19
N LEU A 144 5.72 4.49 -7.16
CA LEU A 144 5.29 4.77 -8.53
C LEU A 144 4.63 3.56 -9.19
N TYR A 145 5.25 2.39 -9.12
CA TYR A 145 4.68 1.17 -9.67
C TYR A 145 3.34 0.82 -9.01
N CYS A 146 3.28 0.86 -7.70
CA CYS A 146 2.04 0.58 -6.97
C CYS A 146 0.93 1.56 -7.34
N TYR A 147 1.24 2.84 -7.47
CA TYR A 147 0.28 3.87 -7.81
C TYR A 147 -0.26 3.70 -9.24
N ILE A 148 0.62 3.42 -10.21
CA ILE A 148 0.23 3.18 -11.62
C ILE A 148 -0.56 1.89 -11.74
N LEU A 149 -0.09 0.78 -11.16
CA LEU A 149 -0.78 -0.50 -11.21
C LEU A 149 -2.15 -0.43 -10.55
N GLY A 150 -2.27 0.28 -9.43
CA GLY A 150 -3.55 0.53 -8.77
C GLY A 150 -4.52 1.29 -9.66
N PHE A 151 -4.04 2.34 -10.34
CA PHE A 151 -4.84 3.09 -11.29
C PHE A 151 -5.30 2.24 -12.47
N VAL A 152 -4.39 1.49 -13.10
CA VAL A 152 -4.71 0.57 -14.20
C VAL A 152 -5.71 -0.50 -13.75
N PHE A 153 -5.51 -1.09 -12.56
CA PHE A 153 -6.41 -2.08 -12.00
C PHE A 153 -7.84 -1.56 -11.84
N SER A 154 -8.02 -0.27 -11.59
CA SER A 154 -9.36 0.32 -11.43
C SER A 154 -10.24 0.24 -12.69
N PHE A 155 -9.64 0.11 -13.87
CA PHE A 155 -10.36 -0.09 -15.13
C PHE A 155 -10.77 -1.53 -15.37
N LEU A 156 -10.17 -2.48 -14.66
CA LEU A 156 -10.63 -3.85 -14.69
C LEU A 156 -11.97 -3.88 -13.95
N ARG A 157 -13.06 -4.26 -14.66
CA ARG A 157 -14.44 -4.25 -14.14
C ARG A 157 -14.67 -5.38 -13.11
N PHE A 158 -13.74 -5.65 -12.24
CA PHE A 158 -14.01 -6.50 -11.11
C PHE A 158 -14.97 -5.76 -10.18
N LYS A 159 -16.16 -6.32 -9.97
CA LYS A 159 -17.06 -5.91 -8.90
C LYS A 159 -16.38 -6.25 -7.56
N VAL A 160 -15.45 -5.41 -7.16
CA VAL A 160 -14.87 -5.47 -5.82
C VAL A 160 -15.83 -4.70 -4.93
N TYR A 161 -16.76 -5.44 -4.32
CA TYR A 161 -17.71 -4.94 -3.33
C TYR A 161 -16.99 -4.66 -2.02
#